data_6449821cedc3f648901b0b2fe4676a16
#
_entry.id   6449821cedc3f648901b0b2fe4676a16
#
_cell.length_a   1.000
_cell.length_b   1.000
_cell.length_c   1.000
_cell.angle_alpha   90.00
_cell.angle_beta   90.00
_cell.angle_gamma   90.00
#
_symmetry.space_group_name_H-M   'P 1'
#
loop_
_entity.id
_entity.type
_entity.pdbx_description
1 polymer ?
#
loop_
_entity_poly.entity_id
_entity_poly.type
_entity_poly.pdbx_seq_one_letter_code
_entity_poly.pdbx_strand_id
1 'polypeptide(L)'
;FTSFTLEEIKSLDAGSWYVNTDPHGEIAAGNISQKDLDSFIGLKVPTVTEAIELTQKLNWKVNLELKIQPEAMKNFPMVDHILVEIERLHFPKDQFVISSFNHAWLKEVQKKKPEYQIEALVGYPELEVDAIKWRDFEFKSYNVNRKLTTPEEIRDVTNKGYEIGLFNIDSKADFVQFIEAGTTRIITDYPQIMTGMGYHR
;
A
#
# COMPACT_ATOMS: atom_id res chain seq x y z
N PHE A 1 4.39 19.05 1.62
CA PHE A 1 5.50 18.14 1.34
C PHE A 1 6.27 18.59 0.09
N THR A 2 5.61 18.83 -1.03
CA THR A 2 6.20 19.22 -2.32
C THR A 2 6.87 20.61 -2.35
N SER A 3 6.73 21.43 -1.32
CA SER A 3 7.41 22.74 -1.16
C SER A 3 8.74 22.66 -0.44
N PHE A 4 9.16 21.46 0.01
CA PHE A 4 10.42 21.23 0.71
C PHE A 4 11.45 20.59 -0.22
N THR A 5 12.70 20.90 0.00
CA THR A 5 13.83 20.22 -0.65
C THR A 5 14.00 18.80 -0.08
N LEU A 6 14.71 17.94 -0.78
CA LEU A 6 15.05 16.61 -0.28
C LEU A 6 15.86 16.67 1.03
N GLU A 7 16.78 17.62 1.14
CA GLU A 7 17.61 17.83 2.35
C GLU A 7 16.72 18.19 3.55
N GLU A 8 15.77 19.11 3.37
CA GLU A 8 14.82 19.48 4.43
C GLU A 8 13.98 18.27 4.87
N ILE A 9 13.46 17.48 3.90
CA ILE A 9 12.70 16.27 4.20
C ILE A 9 13.56 15.23 4.94
N LYS A 10 14.78 15.01 4.52
CA LYS A 10 15.73 14.09 5.17
C LYS A 10 16.19 14.58 6.55
N SER A 11 16.03 15.86 6.88
CA SER A 11 16.30 16.38 8.21
C SER A 11 15.24 16.00 9.24
N LEU A 12 14.02 15.70 8.81
CA LEU A 12 12.89 15.34 9.68
C LEU A 12 13.14 14.05 10.44
N ASP A 13 12.55 13.96 11.62
CA ASP A 13 12.46 12.74 12.41
C ASP A 13 11.12 12.05 12.11
N ALA A 14 11.19 10.91 11.46
CA ALA A 14 10.02 10.15 11.03
C ALA A 14 9.59 9.08 12.05
N GLY A 15 10.35 8.85 13.12
CA GLY A 15 10.09 7.74 14.05
C GLY A 15 9.69 8.15 15.46
N SER A 16 10.22 9.26 16.00
CA SER A 16 9.94 9.66 17.40
C SER A 16 8.47 9.93 17.68
N TRP A 17 7.68 10.33 16.68
CA TRP A 17 6.25 10.54 16.85
C TRP A 17 5.52 9.26 17.31
N TYR A 18 5.92 8.09 16.76
CA TYR A 18 5.35 6.81 17.15
C TYR A 18 5.59 6.50 18.62
N VAL A 19 6.84 6.67 19.08
CA VAL A 19 7.24 6.46 20.48
C VAL A 19 6.49 7.39 21.42
N ASN A 20 6.29 8.65 21.01
CA ASN A 20 5.66 9.68 21.84
C ASN A 20 4.13 9.60 21.87
N THR A 21 3.51 9.02 20.87
CA THR A 21 2.03 9.05 20.73
C THR A 21 1.36 7.69 20.93
N ASP A 22 2.13 6.59 20.80
CA ASP A 22 1.60 5.21 20.85
C ASP A 22 0.28 5.06 20.07
N PRO A 23 0.28 5.35 18.75
CA PRO A 23 -0.98 5.54 17.99
C PRO A 23 -1.84 4.27 17.92
N HIS A 24 -1.26 3.11 18.20
CA HIS A 24 -1.95 1.81 18.16
C HIS A 24 -2.04 1.13 19.54
N GLY A 25 -1.52 1.75 20.62
CA GLY A 25 -1.54 1.21 21.96
C GLY A 25 -0.58 0.04 22.19
N GLU A 26 0.31 -0.25 21.24
CA GLU A 26 1.22 -1.41 21.30
C GLU A 26 2.34 -1.23 22.32
N ILE A 27 2.74 0.03 22.58
CA ILE A 27 3.73 0.36 23.60
C ILE A 27 3.12 0.16 24.99
N ALA A 28 1.94 0.72 25.21
CA ALA A 28 1.19 0.57 26.46
C ALA A 28 0.85 -0.89 26.76
N ALA A 29 0.60 -1.71 25.74
CA ALA A 29 0.37 -3.14 25.86
C ALA A 29 1.65 -3.96 26.13
N GLY A 30 2.83 -3.35 26.07
CA GLY A 30 4.12 -4.04 26.29
C GLY A 30 4.55 -4.95 25.13
N ASN A 31 3.99 -4.75 23.95
CA ASN A 31 4.27 -5.57 22.76
C ASN A 31 5.56 -5.14 22.02
N ILE A 32 6.14 -3.98 22.35
CA ILE A 32 7.34 -3.45 21.71
C ILE A 32 8.45 -3.36 22.75
N SER A 33 9.62 -3.93 22.44
CA SER A 33 10.77 -3.88 23.36
C SER A 33 11.35 -2.47 23.45
N GLN A 34 11.99 -2.12 24.60
CA GLN A 34 12.68 -0.84 24.74
C GLN A 34 13.76 -0.64 23.68
N LYS A 35 14.47 -1.70 23.32
CA LYS A 35 15.49 -1.66 22.25
C LYS A 35 14.89 -1.26 20.91
N ASP A 36 13.70 -1.75 20.58
CA ASP A 36 13.02 -1.39 19.33
C ASP A 36 12.56 0.07 19.38
N LEU A 37 11.97 0.50 20.51
CA LEU A 37 11.58 1.90 20.71
C LEU A 37 12.77 2.87 20.55
N ASP A 38 13.91 2.53 21.16
CA ASP A 38 15.13 3.34 21.02
C ASP A 38 15.60 3.42 19.56
N SER A 39 15.37 2.37 18.77
CA SER A 39 15.74 2.34 17.35
C SER A 39 14.83 3.17 16.44
N PHE A 40 13.63 3.52 16.90
CA PHE A 40 12.69 4.36 16.13
C PHE A 40 13.04 5.85 16.24
N ILE A 41 13.69 6.27 17.32
CA ILE A 41 14.03 7.67 17.56
C ILE A 41 15.04 8.15 16.52
N GLY A 42 14.72 9.26 15.87
CA GLY A 42 15.60 9.88 14.88
C GLY A 42 15.61 9.23 13.50
N LEU A 43 14.75 8.21 13.25
CA LEU A 43 14.60 7.63 11.91
C LEU A 43 14.27 8.70 10.87
N LYS A 44 14.87 8.58 9.71
CA LYS A 44 14.69 9.54 8.62
C LYS A 44 13.63 9.07 7.61
N VAL A 45 12.97 10.05 6.98
CA VAL A 45 12.08 9.76 5.84
C VAL A 45 12.92 9.08 4.75
N PRO A 46 12.58 7.85 4.32
CA PRO A 46 13.33 7.18 3.28
C PRO A 46 13.03 7.77 1.90
N THR A 47 14.00 7.73 1.00
CA THR A 47 13.75 7.87 -0.43
C THR A 47 13.18 6.56 -0.99
N VAL A 48 12.61 6.60 -2.19
CA VAL A 48 12.15 5.37 -2.86
C VAL A 48 13.30 4.39 -3.10
N THR A 49 14.49 4.88 -3.44
CA THR A 49 15.71 4.08 -3.56
C THR A 49 16.02 3.32 -2.28
N GLU A 50 16.13 4.04 -1.17
CA GLU A 50 16.43 3.45 0.15
C GLU A 50 15.38 2.42 0.56
N ALA A 51 14.10 2.68 0.27
CA ALA A 51 13.00 1.76 0.56
C ALA A 51 13.10 0.47 -0.28
N ILE A 52 13.38 0.58 -1.58
CA ILE A 52 13.55 -0.57 -2.47
C ILE A 52 14.79 -1.39 -2.07
N GLU A 53 15.92 -0.74 -1.81
CA GLU A 53 17.15 -1.42 -1.36
C GLU A 53 16.95 -2.19 -0.05
N LEU A 54 16.22 -1.61 0.91
CA LEU A 54 15.84 -2.29 2.15
C LEU A 54 14.94 -3.49 1.88
N THR A 55 13.94 -3.33 1.02
CA THR A 55 13.01 -4.40 0.63
C THR A 55 13.77 -5.58 0.00
N GLN A 56 14.70 -5.31 -0.91
CA GLN A 56 15.56 -6.33 -1.52
C GLN A 56 16.43 -7.03 -0.47
N LYS A 57 17.09 -6.26 0.40
CA LYS A 57 17.94 -6.79 1.48
C LYS A 57 17.19 -7.74 2.41
N LEU A 58 15.92 -7.44 2.68
CA LEU A 58 15.07 -8.25 3.55
C LEU A 58 14.32 -9.36 2.81
N ASN A 59 14.49 -9.45 1.49
CA ASN A 59 13.75 -10.36 0.62
C ASN A 59 12.21 -10.25 0.83
N TRP A 60 11.73 -9.03 0.94
CA TRP A 60 10.31 -8.72 1.11
C TRP A 60 9.64 -8.47 -0.25
N LYS A 61 8.32 -8.45 -0.22
CA LYS A 61 7.50 -7.90 -1.30
C LYS A 61 6.99 -6.52 -0.87
N VAL A 62 6.82 -5.62 -1.85
CA VAL A 62 6.34 -4.27 -1.58
C VAL A 62 5.21 -3.87 -2.51
N ASN A 63 4.23 -3.17 -1.97
CA ASN A 63 3.25 -2.42 -2.74
C ASN A 63 3.74 -0.97 -2.87
N LEU A 64 4.11 -0.57 -4.09
CA LEU A 64 4.56 0.77 -4.44
C LEU A 64 3.34 1.62 -4.84
N GLU A 65 2.80 2.35 -3.89
CA GLU A 65 1.66 3.23 -4.16
C GLU A 65 2.11 4.55 -4.78
N LEU A 66 1.66 4.82 -6.00
CA LEU A 66 1.82 6.12 -6.66
C LEU A 66 0.73 7.08 -6.14
N LYS A 67 1.11 7.98 -5.24
CA LYS A 67 0.20 8.96 -4.63
C LYS A 67 -0.18 10.05 -5.63
N ILE A 68 -1.47 10.43 -5.62
CA ILE A 68 -1.96 11.58 -6.40
C ILE A 68 -1.17 12.83 -6.02
N GLN A 69 -0.71 13.54 -7.03
CA GLN A 69 0.10 14.75 -6.85
C GLN A 69 -0.80 15.97 -6.62
N PRO A 70 -0.35 16.96 -5.82
CA PRO A 70 -1.02 18.25 -5.74
C PRO A 70 -1.00 18.96 -7.11
N GLU A 71 -1.96 19.85 -7.33
CA GLU A 71 -2.15 20.56 -8.61
C GLU A 71 -0.86 21.21 -9.12
N ALA A 72 -0.04 21.78 -8.21
CA ALA A 72 1.26 22.36 -8.58
C ALA A 72 2.25 21.37 -9.22
N MET A 73 2.05 20.06 -9.00
CA MET A 73 2.91 18.99 -9.49
C MET A 73 2.20 18.06 -10.49
N LYS A 74 1.04 18.44 -11.00
CA LYS A 74 0.23 17.61 -11.90
C LYS A 74 0.95 17.13 -13.16
N ASN A 75 1.93 17.87 -13.62
CA ASN A 75 2.74 17.56 -14.81
C ASN A 75 4.02 16.77 -14.46
N PHE A 76 4.25 16.42 -13.18
CA PHE A 76 5.41 15.63 -12.82
C PHE A 76 5.26 14.20 -13.39
N PRO A 77 6.25 13.71 -14.16
CA PRO A 77 6.16 12.42 -14.86
C PRO A 77 6.39 11.26 -13.88
N MET A 78 5.44 11.06 -12.94
CA MET A 78 5.54 10.08 -11.84
C MET A 78 5.83 8.68 -12.33
N VAL A 79 5.13 8.24 -13.37
CA VAL A 79 5.28 6.89 -13.93
C VAL A 79 6.69 6.68 -14.46
N ASP A 80 7.22 7.63 -15.25
CA ASP A 80 8.56 7.51 -15.80
C ASP A 80 9.63 7.45 -14.72
N HIS A 81 9.52 8.30 -13.69
CA HIS A 81 10.48 8.31 -12.60
C HIS A 81 10.51 6.98 -11.84
N ILE A 82 9.34 6.42 -11.49
CA ILE A 82 9.32 5.15 -10.74
C ILE A 82 9.81 3.97 -11.59
N LEU A 83 9.45 3.93 -12.89
CA LEU A 83 9.92 2.87 -13.78
C LEU A 83 11.43 2.90 -13.96
N VAL A 84 12.02 4.08 -14.15
CA VAL A 84 13.48 4.26 -14.25
C VAL A 84 14.16 3.80 -12.97
N GLU A 85 13.61 4.11 -11.80
CA GLU A 85 14.19 3.74 -10.52
C GLU A 85 14.13 2.22 -10.26
N ILE A 86 13.01 1.59 -10.56
CA ILE A 86 12.84 0.12 -10.49
C ILE A 86 13.88 -0.59 -11.38
N GLU A 87 14.05 -0.12 -12.62
CA GLU A 87 15.01 -0.70 -13.57
C GLU A 87 16.46 -0.47 -13.13
N ARG A 88 16.79 0.73 -12.67
CA ARG A 88 18.12 1.09 -12.17
C ARG A 88 18.56 0.19 -11.00
N LEU A 89 17.63 -0.15 -10.12
CA LEU A 89 17.87 -0.99 -8.96
C LEU A 89 17.73 -2.49 -9.27
N HIS A 90 17.41 -2.85 -10.51
CA HIS A 90 17.16 -4.25 -10.91
C HIS A 90 16.17 -4.95 -9.97
N PHE A 91 15.10 -4.22 -9.56
CA PHE A 91 14.13 -4.77 -8.62
C PHE A 91 13.32 -5.89 -9.27
N PRO A 92 13.31 -7.12 -8.69
CA PRO A 92 12.63 -8.25 -9.30
C PRO A 92 11.13 -8.01 -9.42
N LYS A 93 10.58 -8.25 -10.61
CA LYS A 93 9.18 -7.96 -10.94
C LYS A 93 8.14 -8.76 -10.14
N ASP A 94 8.54 -9.85 -9.52
CA ASP A 94 7.72 -10.70 -8.64
C ASP A 94 7.79 -10.27 -7.16
N GLN A 95 8.62 -9.26 -6.85
CA GLN A 95 8.77 -8.70 -5.51
C GLN A 95 8.04 -7.37 -5.31
N PHE A 96 7.37 -6.84 -6.34
CA PHE A 96 6.60 -5.62 -6.17
C PHE A 96 5.29 -5.65 -6.96
N VAL A 97 4.38 -4.80 -6.54
CA VAL A 97 3.19 -4.40 -7.28
C VAL A 97 3.10 -2.87 -7.28
N ILE A 98 2.63 -2.28 -8.37
CA ILE A 98 2.39 -0.84 -8.45
C ILE A 98 0.91 -0.57 -8.25
N SER A 99 0.56 0.26 -7.28
CA SER A 99 -0.82 0.64 -7.03
C SER A 99 -1.04 2.14 -7.12
N SER A 100 -2.26 2.56 -7.42
CA SER A 100 -2.64 3.97 -7.45
C SER A 100 -4.14 4.16 -7.44
N PHE A 101 -4.60 5.28 -6.86
CA PHE A 101 -5.94 5.84 -7.10
C PHE A 101 -6.04 6.55 -8.46
N ASN A 102 -4.91 6.93 -9.07
CA ASN A 102 -4.86 7.47 -10.42
C ASN A 102 -4.77 6.32 -11.44
N HIS A 103 -5.91 5.87 -11.92
CA HIS A 103 -5.99 4.74 -12.85
C HIS A 103 -5.36 5.04 -14.22
N ALA A 104 -5.26 6.31 -14.63
CA ALA A 104 -4.55 6.68 -15.86
C ALA A 104 -3.05 6.35 -15.78
N TRP A 105 -2.43 6.53 -14.60
CA TRP A 105 -1.03 6.12 -14.38
C TRP A 105 -0.86 4.60 -14.43
N LEU A 106 -1.82 3.84 -13.92
CA LEU A 106 -1.77 2.36 -14.02
C LEU A 106 -1.88 1.88 -15.46
N LYS A 107 -2.73 2.52 -16.27
CA LYS A 107 -2.80 2.26 -17.72
C LYS A 107 -1.48 2.60 -18.43
N GLU A 108 -0.84 3.69 -18.02
CA GLU A 108 0.46 4.09 -18.53
C GLU A 108 1.55 3.07 -18.16
N VAL A 109 1.60 2.63 -16.90
CA VAL A 109 2.49 1.54 -16.45
C VAL A 109 2.27 0.30 -17.29
N GLN A 110 1.02 -0.15 -17.43
CA GLN A 110 0.68 -1.36 -18.17
C GLN A 110 1.07 -1.27 -19.66
N LYS A 111 0.94 -0.07 -20.26
CA LYS A 111 1.38 0.18 -21.63
C LYS A 111 2.89 0.11 -21.80
N LYS A 112 3.66 0.67 -20.85
CA LYS A 112 5.13 0.73 -20.89
C LYS A 112 5.79 -0.57 -20.45
N LYS A 113 5.20 -1.24 -19.46
CA LYS A 113 5.70 -2.45 -18.78
C LYS A 113 4.56 -3.44 -18.52
N PRO A 114 4.05 -4.13 -19.57
CA PRO A 114 2.91 -5.03 -19.45
C PRO A 114 3.19 -6.24 -18.53
N GLU A 115 4.45 -6.54 -18.25
CA GLU A 115 4.90 -7.59 -17.33
C GLU A 115 4.85 -7.20 -15.84
N TYR A 116 4.62 -5.92 -15.51
CA TYR A 116 4.53 -5.47 -14.13
C TYR A 116 3.12 -5.66 -13.58
N GLN A 117 3.04 -6.12 -12.34
CA GLN A 117 1.76 -6.25 -11.65
C GLN A 117 1.27 -4.87 -11.22
N ILE A 118 -0.02 -4.62 -11.45
CA ILE A 118 -0.68 -3.38 -11.05
C ILE A 118 -1.94 -3.69 -10.24
N GLU A 119 -2.29 -2.79 -9.32
CA GLU A 119 -3.49 -2.86 -8.49
C GLU A 119 -4.20 -1.51 -8.46
N ALA A 120 -5.46 -1.49 -8.90
CA ALA A 120 -6.26 -0.28 -8.87
C ALA A 120 -6.81 -0.03 -7.46
N LEU A 121 -6.51 1.14 -6.88
CA LEU A 121 -7.07 1.55 -5.59
C LEU A 121 -8.38 2.28 -5.83
N VAL A 122 -9.39 2.01 -5.00
CA VAL A 122 -10.73 2.61 -5.12
C VAL A 122 -11.35 2.88 -3.76
N GLY A 123 -12.25 3.86 -3.72
CA GLY A 123 -13.03 4.10 -2.53
C GLY A 123 -12.36 5.03 -1.51
N TYR A 124 -11.76 6.08 -1.99
CA TYR A 124 -11.29 7.18 -1.14
C TYR A 124 -12.10 8.45 -1.47
N PRO A 125 -13.23 8.70 -0.77
CA PRO A 125 -14.16 9.79 -1.10
C PRO A 125 -13.51 11.17 -1.15
N GLU A 126 -12.47 11.40 -0.33
CA GLU A 126 -11.75 12.69 -0.25
C GLU A 126 -10.93 13.00 -1.52
N LEU A 127 -10.70 12.00 -2.38
CA LEU A 127 -9.97 12.16 -3.65
C LEU A 127 -10.90 12.18 -4.86
N GLU A 128 -12.23 12.27 -4.65
CA GLU A 128 -13.25 12.20 -5.72
C GLU A 128 -13.11 10.96 -6.63
N VAL A 129 -12.39 9.95 -6.14
CA VAL A 129 -12.27 8.68 -6.85
C VAL A 129 -13.56 7.92 -6.64
N ASP A 130 -14.37 7.83 -7.68
CA ASP A 130 -15.64 7.11 -7.67
C ASP A 130 -15.45 5.73 -7.03
N ALA A 131 -16.39 5.35 -6.17
CA ALA A 131 -16.53 3.96 -5.75
C ALA A 131 -16.55 3.08 -7.01
N ILE A 132 -15.94 1.89 -6.93
CA ILE A 132 -16.02 0.95 -8.06
C ILE A 132 -17.47 0.86 -8.48
N LYS A 133 -17.73 1.25 -9.71
CA LYS A 133 -18.89 0.73 -10.42
C LYS A 133 -18.53 -0.70 -10.78
N TRP A 134 -18.95 -1.65 -9.98
CA TRP A 134 -18.70 -3.09 -10.18
C TRP A 134 -19.08 -3.61 -11.59
N ARG A 135 -19.37 -2.72 -12.51
CA ARG A 135 -19.74 -2.99 -13.90
C ARG A 135 -18.62 -2.72 -14.90
N ASP A 136 -17.68 -1.85 -14.55
CA ASP A 136 -16.67 -1.34 -15.47
C ASP A 136 -15.26 -1.66 -14.96
N PHE A 137 -14.97 -2.96 -14.83
CA PHE A 137 -13.63 -3.40 -14.46
C PHE A 137 -12.65 -3.21 -15.62
N GLU A 138 -11.71 -2.29 -15.44
CA GLU A 138 -10.62 -2.04 -16.40
C GLU A 138 -9.36 -2.85 -16.09
N PHE A 139 -9.22 -3.32 -14.84
CA PHE A 139 -8.07 -4.05 -14.36
C PHE A 139 -8.48 -5.41 -13.79
N LYS A 140 -7.53 -6.32 -13.70
CA LYS A 140 -7.76 -7.63 -13.11
C LYS A 140 -7.78 -7.59 -11.58
N SER A 141 -7.06 -6.64 -10.98
CA SER A 141 -6.78 -6.59 -9.55
C SER A 141 -7.13 -5.22 -8.96
N TYR A 142 -7.87 -5.22 -7.86
CA TYR A 142 -8.35 -4.02 -7.17
C TYR A 142 -8.09 -4.11 -5.67
N ASN A 143 -7.76 -2.98 -5.04
CA ASN A 143 -7.82 -2.82 -3.58
C ASN A 143 -8.90 -1.80 -3.24
N VAL A 144 -9.88 -2.22 -2.46
CA VAL A 144 -11.12 -1.49 -2.20
C VAL A 144 -11.21 -1.09 -0.74
N ASN A 145 -11.76 0.10 -0.47
CA ASN A 145 -12.09 0.47 0.89
C ASN A 145 -13.19 -0.47 1.41
N ARG A 146 -12.88 -1.20 2.48
CA ARG A 146 -13.79 -2.18 3.11
C ARG A 146 -15.17 -1.63 3.45
N LYS A 147 -15.26 -0.32 3.77
CA LYS A 147 -16.53 0.34 4.11
C LYS A 147 -17.49 0.50 2.92
N LEU A 148 -16.99 0.28 1.70
CA LEU A 148 -17.75 0.46 0.45
C LEU A 148 -18.16 -0.86 -0.19
N THR A 149 -17.97 -1.99 0.47
CA THR A 149 -18.29 -3.32 -0.06
C THR A 149 -18.80 -4.28 1.02
N THR A 150 -19.47 -5.31 0.58
CA THR A 150 -20.01 -6.39 1.41
C THR A 150 -19.35 -7.72 1.04
N PRO A 151 -19.39 -8.74 1.94
CA PRO A 151 -18.91 -10.07 1.59
C PRO A 151 -19.61 -10.71 0.39
N GLU A 152 -20.89 -10.38 0.16
CA GLU A 152 -21.67 -10.85 -1.00
C GLU A 152 -21.08 -10.30 -2.31
N GLU A 153 -20.84 -8.99 -2.36
CA GLU A 153 -20.24 -8.33 -3.52
C GLU A 153 -18.83 -8.87 -3.81
N ILE A 154 -18.03 -9.12 -2.77
CA ILE A 154 -16.71 -9.74 -2.94
C ILE A 154 -16.83 -11.13 -3.58
N ARG A 155 -17.74 -11.99 -3.10
CA ARG A 155 -17.99 -13.31 -3.71
C ARG A 155 -18.39 -13.20 -5.19
N ASP A 156 -19.28 -12.28 -5.49
CA ASP A 156 -19.74 -12.08 -6.87
C ASP A 156 -18.60 -11.67 -7.81
N VAL A 157 -17.71 -10.81 -7.34
CA VAL A 157 -16.60 -10.28 -8.12
C VAL A 157 -15.48 -11.30 -8.28
N THR A 158 -15.13 -12.00 -7.22
CA THR A 158 -14.10 -13.04 -7.26
C THR A 158 -14.55 -14.25 -8.10
N ASN A 159 -15.85 -14.60 -8.08
CA ASN A 159 -16.42 -15.61 -8.97
C ASN A 159 -16.35 -15.23 -10.47
N LYS A 160 -16.26 -13.94 -10.78
CA LYS A 160 -16.02 -13.45 -12.15
C LYS A 160 -14.53 -13.45 -12.54
N GLY A 161 -13.64 -13.86 -11.63
CA GLY A 161 -12.21 -14.00 -11.87
C GLY A 161 -11.37 -12.73 -11.57
N TYR A 162 -11.95 -11.76 -10.86
CA TYR A 162 -11.22 -10.59 -10.38
C TYR A 162 -10.52 -10.87 -9.05
N GLU A 163 -9.40 -10.23 -8.84
CA GLU A 163 -8.64 -10.27 -7.59
C GLU A 163 -8.96 -9.03 -6.77
N ILE A 164 -9.45 -9.24 -5.55
CA ILE A 164 -9.87 -8.14 -4.67
C ILE A 164 -9.06 -8.15 -3.38
N GLY A 165 -8.37 -7.05 -3.11
CA GLY A 165 -7.81 -6.69 -1.83
C GLY A 165 -8.72 -5.72 -1.09
N LEU A 166 -8.63 -5.69 0.23
CA LEU A 166 -9.40 -4.76 1.06
C LEU A 166 -8.50 -3.97 2.01
N PHE A 167 -8.80 -2.68 2.16
CA PHE A 167 -8.19 -1.79 3.16
C PHE A 167 -9.27 -1.00 3.90
N ASN A 168 -9.12 -0.57 5.21
CA ASN A 168 -8.25 -1.26 6.14
C ASN A 168 -9.09 -2.34 6.85
N ILE A 169 -8.50 -3.49 7.08
CA ILE A 169 -9.12 -4.58 7.85
C ILE A 169 -8.32 -4.72 9.16
N ASP A 170 -8.86 -4.17 10.25
CA ASP A 170 -8.17 -4.06 11.52
C ASP A 170 -8.87 -4.83 12.65
N SER A 171 -9.87 -5.66 12.31
CA SER A 171 -10.53 -6.54 13.25
C SER A 171 -10.51 -8.00 12.81
N LYS A 172 -10.44 -8.92 13.79
CA LYS A 172 -10.48 -10.36 13.54
C LYS A 172 -11.79 -10.79 12.85
N ALA A 173 -12.92 -10.17 13.22
CA ALA A 173 -14.21 -10.52 12.66
C ALA A 173 -14.31 -10.15 11.18
N ASP A 174 -13.90 -8.93 10.82
CA ASP A 174 -13.84 -8.50 9.42
C ASP A 174 -12.87 -9.36 8.62
N PHE A 175 -11.70 -9.67 9.20
CA PHE A 175 -10.72 -10.52 8.55
C PHE A 175 -11.32 -11.85 8.14
N VAL A 176 -11.98 -12.59 9.07
CA VAL A 176 -12.57 -13.91 8.79
C VAL A 176 -13.63 -13.81 7.70
N GLN A 177 -14.60 -12.90 7.84
CA GLN A 177 -15.72 -12.83 6.90
C GLN A 177 -15.30 -12.47 5.47
N PHE A 178 -14.28 -11.61 5.30
CA PHE A 178 -13.84 -11.20 3.97
C PHE A 178 -12.88 -12.21 3.32
N ILE A 179 -12.06 -12.92 4.10
CA ILE A 179 -11.29 -14.05 3.58
C ILE A 179 -12.24 -15.18 3.11
N GLU A 180 -13.27 -15.51 3.88
CA GLU A 180 -14.29 -16.49 3.48
C GLU A 180 -15.10 -16.04 2.25
N ALA A 181 -15.20 -14.74 2.02
CA ALA A 181 -15.81 -14.19 0.81
C ALA A 181 -14.91 -14.27 -0.43
N GLY A 182 -13.63 -14.63 -0.28
CA GLY A 182 -12.69 -14.80 -1.38
C GLY A 182 -11.74 -13.63 -1.62
N THR A 183 -11.62 -12.69 -0.64
CA THR A 183 -10.61 -11.64 -0.69
C THR A 183 -9.21 -12.25 -0.81
N THR A 184 -8.46 -11.78 -1.80
CA THR A 184 -7.11 -12.31 -2.10
C THR A 184 -5.99 -11.59 -1.36
N ARG A 185 -6.25 -10.38 -0.85
CA ARG A 185 -5.29 -9.54 -0.12
C ARG A 185 -5.98 -8.74 0.98
N ILE A 186 -5.26 -8.54 2.07
CA ILE A 186 -5.70 -7.68 3.17
C ILE A 186 -4.61 -6.66 3.46
N ILE A 187 -5.00 -5.38 3.52
CA ILE A 187 -4.17 -4.28 3.97
C ILE A 187 -4.65 -3.89 5.36
N THR A 188 -3.77 -3.94 6.34
CA THR A 188 -4.07 -3.76 7.76
C THR A 188 -2.92 -3.08 8.50
N ASP A 189 -3.26 -2.31 9.52
CA ASP A 189 -2.32 -1.75 10.48
C ASP A 189 -1.94 -2.76 11.58
N TYR A 190 -2.64 -3.93 11.64
CA TYR A 190 -2.46 -4.97 12.65
C TYR A 190 -2.14 -6.35 12.05
N PRO A 191 -1.01 -6.52 11.34
CA PRO A 191 -0.68 -7.79 10.67
C PRO A 191 -0.53 -8.98 11.64
N GLN A 192 -0.24 -8.72 12.92
CA GLN A 192 -0.18 -9.75 13.97
C GLN A 192 -1.52 -10.48 14.20
N ILE A 193 -2.66 -9.86 13.87
CA ILE A 193 -3.98 -10.54 13.92
C ILE A 193 -3.98 -11.74 12.98
N MET A 194 -3.41 -11.59 11.79
CA MET A 194 -3.37 -12.65 10.78
C MET A 194 -2.45 -13.80 11.20
N THR A 195 -1.26 -13.49 11.70
CA THR A 195 -0.30 -14.50 12.16
C THR A 195 -0.84 -15.28 13.36
N GLY A 196 -1.53 -14.61 14.30
CA GLY A 196 -2.22 -15.24 15.43
C GLY A 196 -3.38 -16.17 15.03
N MET A 197 -3.85 -16.10 13.79
CA MET A 197 -4.87 -16.99 13.22
C MET A 197 -4.28 -18.12 12.35
N GLY A 198 -2.95 -18.26 12.30
CA GLY A 198 -2.26 -19.28 11.50
C GLY A 198 -2.07 -18.91 10.04
N TYR A 199 -2.36 -17.65 9.63
CA TYR A 199 -2.02 -17.16 8.30
C TYR A 199 -0.56 -16.67 8.33
N HIS A 200 0.30 -17.40 7.65
CA HIS A 200 1.71 -17.06 7.49
C HIS A 200 1.97 -16.70 6.02
N ARG A 201 3.04 -15.93 5.78
CA ARG A 201 3.50 -15.57 4.43
C ARG A 201 3.89 -16.81 3.63
#